data_e7e1a7ce89c4df985bfb523d3dd9534d
#
_entry.id   e7e1a7ce89c4df985bfb523d3dd9534d
#
_cell.length_a   1.000
_cell.length_b   1.000
_cell.length_c   1.000
_cell.angle_alpha   90.00
_cell.angle_beta   90.00
_cell.angle_gamma   90.00
#
_symmetry.space_group_name_H-M   'P 1'
#
loop_
_entity.id
_entity.type
_entity.pdbx_description
1 polymer ?
#
loop_
_entity_poly.entity_id
_entity_poly.type
_entity_poly.pdbx_seq_one_letter_code
_entity_poly.pdbx_strand_id
1 'polypeptide(L)'
;MKDKIYIINGPNLNKLGTREPDKYGSLNLQEIEDMCKKKCDKLNLSCIFFQSNIEGEIVSKIHDAIDENIKAIIINAAAYTHTSIAILDALKMFKGIVIEIHITNIHAREEFRHHSFISKVAQGIIAGFGEESYLMAIDYLYKLNNKKA
;
A
#
# COMPACT_ATOMS: atom_id res chain seq x y z
N MET A 1 -8.32 -21.92 4.41
CA MET A 1 -8.01 -21.02 3.31
C MET A 1 -7.36 -19.74 3.84
N LYS A 2 -6.29 -19.26 3.19
CA LYS A 2 -5.59 -18.05 3.62
C LYS A 2 -6.39 -16.80 3.28
N ASP A 3 -6.43 -15.86 4.21
CA ASP A 3 -6.96 -14.53 3.90
C ASP A 3 -6.06 -13.85 2.87
N LYS A 4 -6.68 -13.22 1.89
CA LYS A 4 -5.98 -12.55 0.80
C LYS A 4 -6.01 -11.04 1.01
N ILE A 5 -4.85 -10.41 0.84
CA ILE A 5 -4.69 -8.97 0.90
C ILE A 5 -4.09 -8.48 -0.41
N TYR A 6 -4.40 -7.25 -0.78
CA TYR A 6 -3.77 -6.57 -1.92
C TYR A 6 -2.78 -5.54 -1.41
N ILE A 7 -1.62 -5.49 -2.06
CA ILE A 7 -0.62 -4.43 -1.85
C ILE A 7 -0.51 -3.69 -3.18
N ILE A 8 -0.98 -2.45 -3.20
CA ILE A 8 -1.09 -1.66 -4.42
C ILE A 8 -0.07 -0.52 -4.37
N ASN A 9 0.73 -0.41 -5.44
CA ASN A 9 1.80 0.57 -5.55
C ASN A 9 1.58 1.48 -6.74
N GLY A 10 1.81 2.76 -6.55
CA GLY A 10 1.58 3.80 -7.53
C GLY A 10 2.76 4.12 -8.43
N PRO A 11 2.70 5.30 -9.09
CA PRO A 11 3.64 5.65 -10.15
C PRO A 11 5.08 5.79 -9.63
N ASN A 12 6.00 5.46 -10.51
CA ASN A 12 7.45 5.58 -10.32
C ASN A 12 8.04 4.57 -9.32
N LEU A 13 7.23 3.80 -8.60
CA LEU A 13 7.76 2.81 -7.66
C LEU A 13 8.44 1.65 -8.37
N ASN A 14 8.13 1.42 -9.63
CA ASN A 14 8.86 0.45 -10.46
C ASN A 14 10.32 0.83 -10.68
N LYS A 15 10.71 2.07 -10.38
CA LYS A 15 12.09 2.56 -10.51
C LYS A 15 12.80 2.72 -9.16
N LEU A 16 12.24 2.14 -8.09
CA LEU A 16 12.93 2.15 -6.79
C LEU A 16 14.31 1.50 -6.90
N GLY A 17 15.25 2.02 -6.11
CA GLY A 17 16.63 1.57 -6.13
C GLY A 17 17.51 2.30 -7.14
N THR A 18 16.90 2.99 -8.12
CA THR A 18 17.62 3.74 -9.13
C THR A 18 17.41 5.25 -9.04
N ARG A 19 16.42 5.69 -8.23
CA ARG A 19 16.03 7.09 -8.09
C ARG A 19 16.17 7.51 -6.63
N GLU A 20 16.95 8.57 -6.40
CA GLU A 20 17.13 9.20 -5.09
C GLU A 20 17.32 8.17 -3.95
N PRO A 21 18.41 7.34 -3.99
CA PRO A 21 18.62 6.30 -2.97
C PRO A 21 18.65 6.84 -1.53
N ASP A 22 19.08 8.09 -1.35
CA ASP A 22 19.13 8.72 -0.04
C ASP A 22 17.75 8.88 0.60
N LYS A 23 16.70 9.01 -0.24
CA LYS A 23 15.32 9.18 0.25
C LYS A 23 14.55 7.87 0.33
N TYR A 24 14.74 6.99 -0.67
CA TYR A 24 13.92 5.79 -0.86
C TYR A 24 14.64 4.50 -0.52
N GLY A 25 15.94 4.59 -0.17
CA GLY A 25 16.76 3.41 0.07
C GLY A 25 17.24 2.75 -1.21
N SER A 26 17.99 1.66 -1.07
CA SER A 26 18.60 0.96 -2.19
C SER A 26 17.81 -0.25 -2.69
N LEU A 27 16.79 -0.70 -1.97
CA LEU A 27 15.97 -1.84 -2.38
C LEU A 27 15.12 -1.48 -3.59
N ASN A 28 15.01 -2.40 -4.53
CA ASN A 28 14.09 -2.25 -5.64
C ASN A 28 12.71 -2.81 -5.26
N LEU A 29 11.71 -2.56 -6.09
CA LEU A 29 10.35 -2.97 -5.78
C LEU A 29 10.19 -4.49 -5.74
N GLN A 30 10.93 -5.23 -6.58
CA GLN A 30 10.89 -6.69 -6.58
C GLN A 30 11.37 -7.26 -5.24
N GLU A 31 12.42 -6.68 -4.68
CA GLU A 31 12.91 -7.10 -3.38
C GLU A 31 11.89 -6.84 -2.27
N ILE A 32 11.19 -5.71 -2.36
CA ILE A 32 10.11 -5.38 -1.42
C ILE A 32 8.95 -6.38 -1.57
N GLU A 33 8.59 -6.71 -2.81
CA GLU A 33 7.56 -7.71 -3.08
C GLU A 33 7.93 -9.05 -2.44
N ASP A 34 9.18 -9.50 -2.63
CA ASP A 34 9.66 -10.74 -2.07
C ASP A 34 9.59 -10.75 -0.54
N MET A 35 9.95 -9.63 0.08
CA MET A 35 9.86 -9.47 1.54
C MET A 35 8.41 -9.57 2.01
N CYS A 36 7.50 -8.92 1.32
CA CYS A 36 6.07 -8.94 1.66
C CYS A 36 5.49 -10.35 1.54
N LYS A 37 5.80 -11.05 0.45
CA LYS A 37 5.32 -12.41 0.24
C LYS A 37 5.84 -13.37 1.30
N LYS A 38 7.13 -13.25 1.64
CA LYS A 38 7.74 -14.06 2.69
C LYS A 38 7.08 -13.80 4.04
N LYS A 39 6.82 -12.53 4.36
CA LYS A 39 6.15 -12.15 5.60
C LYS A 39 4.73 -12.72 5.65
N CYS A 40 3.99 -12.58 4.57
CA CYS A 40 2.63 -13.10 4.48
C CYS A 40 2.61 -14.62 4.65
N ASP A 41 3.54 -15.34 4.03
CA ASP A 41 3.63 -16.80 4.18
C ASP A 41 3.82 -17.21 5.63
N LYS A 42 4.69 -16.51 6.36
CA LYS A 42 4.94 -16.80 7.78
C LYS A 42 3.69 -16.56 8.64
N LEU A 43 2.82 -15.67 8.23
CA LEU A 43 1.62 -15.29 8.97
C LEU A 43 0.37 -15.97 8.43
N ASN A 44 0.54 -16.93 7.53
CA ASN A 44 -0.56 -17.64 6.88
C ASN A 44 -1.53 -16.71 6.16
N LEU A 45 -0.97 -15.66 5.53
CA LEU A 45 -1.71 -14.74 4.66
C LEU A 45 -1.28 -14.95 3.22
N SER A 46 -2.10 -14.54 2.27
CA SER A 46 -1.76 -14.51 0.86
C SER A 46 -1.80 -13.06 0.38
N CYS A 47 -0.79 -12.62 -0.37
CA CYS A 47 -0.81 -11.26 -0.89
C CYS A 47 -0.67 -11.22 -2.41
N ILE A 48 -1.40 -10.31 -3.02
CA ILE A 48 -1.26 -9.93 -4.42
C ILE A 48 -0.54 -8.59 -4.41
N PHE A 49 0.65 -8.55 -5.02
CA PHE A 49 1.47 -7.35 -5.08
C PHE A 49 1.35 -6.75 -6.48
N PHE A 50 0.91 -5.50 -6.56
CA PHE A 50 0.58 -4.83 -7.81
C PHE A 50 1.24 -3.46 -7.86
N GLN A 51 1.67 -3.04 -9.05
CA GLN A 51 2.22 -1.70 -9.28
C GLN A 51 1.79 -1.21 -10.66
N SER A 52 1.43 0.07 -10.75
CA SER A 52 1.17 0.69 -12.04
C SER A 52 1.46 2.19 -11.98
N ASN A 53 1.91 2.72 -13.10
CA ASN A 53 2.04 4.17 -13.31
C ASN A 53 0.72 4.78 -13.77
N ILE A 54 -0.26 3.96 -14.14
CA ILE A 54 -1.50 4.41 -14.75
C ILE A 54 -2.60 4.46 -13.70
N GLU A 55 -3.12 5.65 -13.46
CA GLU A 55 -4.15 5.87 -12.43
C GLU A 55 -5.35 4.96 -12.60
N GLY A 56 -5.84 4.82 -13.83
CA GLY A 56 -7.00 3.97 -14.12
C GLY A 56 -6.76 2.49 -13.83
N GLU A 57 -5.53 2.01 -13.99
CA GLU A 57 -5.19 0.64 -13.64
C GLU A 57 -5.25 0.41 -12.14
N ILE A 58 -4.86 1.43 -11.35
CA ILE A 58 -4.97 1.35 -9.89
C ILE A 58 -6.44 1.32 -9.47
N VAL A 59 -7.27 2.17 -10.09
CA VAL A 59 -8.72 2.17 -9.86
C VAL A 59 -9.30 0.79 -10.18
N SER A 60 -8.96 0.22 -11.34
CA SER A 60 -9.46 -1.10 -11.74
C SER A 60 -9.00 -2.20 -10.79
N LYS A 61 -7.78 -2.09 -10.25
CA LYS A 61 -7.28 -3.06 -9.29
C LYS A 61 -8.05 -3.00 -7.97
N ILE A 62 -8.45 -1.82 -7.56
CA ILE A 62 -9.33 -1.66 -6.38
C ILE A 62 -10.70 -2.30 -6.66
N HIS A 63 -11.23 -2.14 -7.88
CA HIS A 63 -12.46 -2.81 -8.27
C HIS A 63 -12.33 -4.34 -8.19
N ASP A 64 -11.20 -4.89 -8.63
CA ASP A 64 -10.93 -6.32 -8.49
C ASP A 64 -10.99 -6.75 -7.02
N ALA A 65 -10.42 -5.94 -6.12
CA ALA A 65 -10.45 -6.23 -4.69
C ALA A 65 -11.88 -6.25 -4.14
N ILE A 66 -12.73 -5.37 -4.64
CA ILE A 66 -14.16 -5.34 -4.26
C ILE A 66 -14.84 -6.61 -4.74
N ASP A 67 -14.66 -6.97 -6.01
CA ASP A 67 -15.33 -8.11 -6.63
C ASP A 67 -14.89 -9.44 -6.03
N GLU A 68 -13.62 -9.53 -5.62
CA GLU A 68 -13.04 -10.73 -5.02
C GLU A 68 -13.21 -10.81 -3.50
N ASN A 69 -13.86 -9.83 -2.88
CA ASN A 69 -14.03 -9.75 -1.43
C ASN A 69 -12.70 -9.83 -0.68
N ILE A 70 -11.72 -9.06 -1.14
CA ILE A 70 -10.40 -9.01 -0.50
C ILE A 70 -10.55 -8.42 0.90
N LYS A 71 -9.80 -8.94 1.87
CA LYS A 71 -9.91 -8.53 3.28
C LYS A 71 -9.35 -7.14 3.53
N ALA A 72 -8.24 -6.81 2.87
CA ALA A 72 -7.55 -5.54 3.12
C ALA A 72 -6.75 -5.10 1.91
N ILE A 73 -6.58 -3.79 1.79
CA ILE A 73 -5.69 -3.15 0.82
C ILE A 73 -4.65 -2.36 1.59
N ILE A 74 -3.38 -2.66 1.34
CA ILE A 74 -2.26 -1.81 1.73
C ILE A 74 -1.91 -1.01 0.49
N ILE A 75 -1.96 0.32 0.58
CA ILE A 75 -1.74 1.16 -0.61
C ILE A 75 -0.64 2.18 -0.39
N ASN A 76 0.34 2.16 -1.29
CA ASN A 76 1.34 3.21 -1.47
C ASN A 76 1.06 3.86 -2.82
N ALA A 77 0.16 4.83 -2.84
CA ALA A 77 -0.27 5.46 -4.09
C ALA A 77 0.77 6.42 -4.66
N ALA A 78 1.89 6.60 -3.97
CA ALA A 78 2.97 7.51 -4.38
C ALA A 78 2.41 8.91 -4.67
N ALA A 79 2.76 9.53 -5.80
CA ALA A 79 2.29 10.88 -6.09
C ALA A 79 0.77 10.99 -6.20
N TYR A 80 0.08 9.92 -6.59
CA TYR A 80 -1.39 9.96 -6.66
C TYR A 80 -2.06 10.10 -5.30
N THR A 81 -1.34 9.85 -4.21
CA THR A 81 -1.81 10.15 -2.84
C THR A 81 -2.30 11.58 -2.72
N HIS A 82 -1.62 12.50 -3.40
CA HIS A 82 -1.80 13.94 -3.25
C HIS A 82 -2.69 14.55 -4.33
N THR A 83 -3.13 13.76 -5.32
CA THR A 83 -3.83 14.29 -6.49
C THR A 83 -5.07 13.49 -6.89
N SER A 84 -5.19 12.22 -6.52
CA SER A 84 -6.20 11.35 -7.13
C SER A 84 -7.47 11.24 -6.30
N ILE A 85 -8.47 11.99 -6.71
CA ILE A 85 -9.84 11.82 -6.22
C ILE A 85 -10.43 10.51 -6.79
N ALA A 86 -10.01 10.09 -7.99
CA ALA A 86 -10.48 8.84 -8.58
C ALA A 86 -10.12 7.62 -7.72
N ILE A 87 -8.90 7.58 -7.20
CA ILE A 87 -8.48 6.51 -6.30
C ILE A 87 -9.24 6.58 -4.97
N LEU A 88 -9.40 7.78 -4.42
CA LEU A 88 -10.20 7.98 -3.21
C LEU A 88 -11.61 7.41 -3.39
N ASP A 89 -12.27 7.76 -4.50
CA ASP A 89 -13.63 7.31 -4.75
C ASP A 89 -13.72 5.78 -4.88
N ALA A 90 -12.74 5.16 -5.54
CA ALA A 90 -12.68 3.71 -5.65
C ALA A 90 -12.53 3.07 -4.27
N LEU A 91 -11.63 3.60 -3.45
CA LEU A 91 -11.40 3.08 -2.10
C LEU A 91 -12.64 3.23 -1.19
N LYS A 92 -13.45 4.26 -1.41
CA LYS A 92 -14.70 4.42 -0.66
C LYS A 92 -15.69 3.30 -0.91
N MET A 93 -15.63 2.66 -2.06
CA MET A 93 -16.51 1.52 -2.40
C MET A 93 -16.01 0.21 -1.80
N PHE A 94 -14.74 0.16 -1.40
CA PHE A 94 -14.15 -1.03 -0.81
C PHE A 94 -14.59 -1.17 0.66
N LYS A 95 -15.09 -2.34 1.02
CA LYS A 95 -15.64 -2.59 2.37
C LYS A 95 -14.62 -3.13 3.37
N GLY A 96 -13.46 -3.52 2.90
CA GLY A 96 -12.39 -4.04 3.75
C GLY A 96 -11.57 -2.93 4.39
N ILE A 97 -10.44 -3.31 4.94
CA ILE A 97 -9.53 -2.39 5.63
C ILE A 97 -8.56 -1.78 4.63
N VAL A 98 -8.38 -0.47 4.69
CA VAL A 98 -7.39 0.24 3.88
C VAL A 98 -6.30 0.77 4.83
N ILE A 99 -5.04 0.46 4.54
CA ILE A 99 -3.90 1.02 5.24
C ILE A 99 -3.07 1.80 4.22
N GLU A 100 -2.87 3.07 4.51
CA GLU A 100 -2.01 3.94 3.70
C GLU A 100 -0.57 3.80 4.17
N ILE A 101 0.36 3.56 3.23
CA ILE A 101 1.78 3.52 3.58
C ILE A 101 2.59 4.41 2.65
N HIS A 102 3.70 4.90 3.16
CA HIS A 102 4.70 5.68 2.41
C HIS A 102 6.09 5.25 2.86
N ILE A 103 7.00 5.13 1.90
CA ILE A 103 8.40 4.81 2.18
C ILE A 103 9.07 5.95 2.92
N THR A 104 8.82 7.19 2.47
CA THR A 104 9.40 8.39 3.10
C THR A 104 8.44 9.02 4.10
N ASN A 105 8.99 9.86 4.98
CA ASN A 105 8.16 10.71 5.81
C ASN A 105 7.68 11.89 4.94
N ILE A 106 6.46 11.81 4.44
CA ILE A 106 5.89 12.82 3.53
C ILE A 106 5.78 14.20 4.18
N HIS A 107 5.71 14.26 5.51
CA HIS A 107 5.61 15.53 6.24
C HIS A 107 6.97 16.24 6.37
N ALA A 108 8.06 15.55 6.08
CA ALA A 108 9.40 16.14 6.05
C ALA A 108 9.81 16.56 4.63
N ARG A 109 8.90 16.51 3.69
CA ARG A 109 9.13 16.85 2.28
C ARG A 109 8.35 18.10 1.91
N GLU A 110 8.18 18.36 0.60
CA GLU A 110 7.49 19.55 0.10
C GLU A 110 6.04 19.61 0.61
N GLU A 111 5.55 20.84 0.81
CA GLU A 111 4.22 21.08 1.37
C GLU A 111 3.11 20.39 0.59
N PHE A 112 3.23 20.29 -0.74
CA PHE A 112 2.20 19.64 -1.56
C PHE A 112 2.05 18.14 -1.28
N ARG A 113 3.01 17.53 -0.52
CA ARG A 113 2.93 16.14 -0.10
C ARG A 113 2.28 15.95 1.27
N HIS A 114 1.91 17.04 1.94
CA HIS A 114 1.34 16.96 3.29
C HIS A 114 -0.16 16.62 3.29
N HIS A 115 -0.81 16.69 2.13
CA HIS A 115 -2.21 16.32 1.97
C HIS A 115 -2.36 14.97 1.32
N SER A 116 -3.19 14.12 1.90
CA SER A 116 -3.50 12.79 1.36
C SER A 116 -5.00 12.63 1.18
N PHE A 117 -5.41 12.35 -0.04
CA PHE A 117 -6.79 11.95 -0.31
C PHE A 117 -7.06 10.55 0.25
N ILE A 118 -6.03 9.70 0.28
CA ILE A 118 -6.15 8.30 0.75
C ILE A 118 -6.45 8.26 2.25
N SER A 119 -5.88 9.18 3.02
CA SER A 119 -6.06 9.23 4.47
C SER A 119 -7.51 9.35 4.90
N LYS A 120 -8.36 9.89 4.03
CA LYS A 120 -9.78 10.08 4.33
C LYS A 120 -10.54 8.75 4.48
N VAL A 121 -10.02 7.69 3.89
CA VAL A 121 -10.67 6.35 3.89
C VAL A 121 -9.78 5.28 4.54
N ALA A 122 -8.53 5.62 4.85
CA ALA A 122 -7.61 4.66 5.45
C ALA A 122 -7.91 4.46 6.93
N GLN A 123 -7.75 3.23 7.40
CA GLN A 123 -7.81 2.90 8.83
C GLN A 123 -6.68 3.59 9.59
N GLY A 124 -5.51 3.68 8.96
CA GLY A 124 -4.34 4.33 9.54
C GLY A 124 -3.26 4.54 8.50
N ILE A 125 -2.20 5.23 8.90
CA ILE A 125 -1.10 5.62 8.04
C ILE A 125 0.21 5.17 8.67
N ILE A 126 1.11 4.59 7.84
CA ILE A 126 2.48 4.28 8.23
C ILE A 126 3.39 4.95 7.22
N ALA A 127 4.26 5.83 7.67
CA ALA A 127 5.11 6.61 6.77
C ALA A 127 6.52 6.78 7.36
N GLY A 128 7.53 6.74 6.51
CA GLY A 128 8.89 7.11 6.90
C GLY A 128 9.81 5.98 7.31
N PHE A 129 9.37 4.74 7.24
CA PHE A 129 10.16 3.59 7.70
C PHE A 129 10.66 2.71 6.55
N GLY A 130 10.75 3.29 5.34
CA GLY A 130 11.24 2.57 4.18
C GLY A 130 10.37 1.36 3.87
N GLU A 131 11.00 0.25 3.50
CA GLU A 131 10.32 -1.03 3.23
C GLU A 131 9.61 -1.59 4.46
N GLU A 132 10.07 -1.24 5.65
CA GLU A 132 9.43 -1.68 6.88
C GLU A 132 7.99 -1.18 6.99
N SER A 133 7.65 -0.07 6.33
CA SER A 133 6.28 0.42 6.31
C SER A 133 5.31 -0.64 5.77
N TYR A 134 5.73 -1.38 4.75
CA TYR A 134 4.94 -2.50 4.19
C TYR A 134 4.77 -3.61 5.21
N LEU A 135 5.86 -4.00 5.86
CA LEU A 135 5.86 -5.11 6.81
C LEU A 135 5.06 -4.79 8.06
N MET A 136 5.14 -3.55 8.53
CA MET A 136 4.34 -3.09 9.67
C MET A 136 2.84 -3.16 9.37
N ALA A 137 2.44 -2.81 8.16
CA ALA A 137 1.04 -2.89 7.74
C ALA A 137 0.56 -4.35 7.74
N ILE A 138 1.38 -5.27 7.24
CA ILE A 138 1.07 -6.70 7.24
C ILE A 138 0.93 -7.21 8.68
N ASP A 139 1.84 -6.83 9.57
CA ASP A 139 1.78 -7.21 10.98
C ASP A 139 0.50 -6.72 11.64
N TYR A 140 0.09 -5.50 11.35
CA TYR A 140 -1.15 -4.96 11.89
C TYR A 140 -2.37 -5.78 11.46
N LEU A 141 -2.42 -6.12 10.17
CA LEU A 141 -3.54 -6.92 9.63
C LEU A 141 -3.59 -8.30 10.28
N TYR A 142 -2.45 -8.92 10.51
CA TYR A 142 -2.37 -10.19 11.19
C TYR A 142 -2.91 -10.10 12.62
N LYS A 143 -2.48 -9.08 13.36
CA LYS A 143 -2.95 -8.86 14.75
C LYS A 143 -4.44 -8.60 14.80
N LEU A 144 -4.96 -7.87 13.84
CA LEU A 144 -6.38 -7.55 13.78
C LEU A 144 -7.22 -8.81 13.57
N ASN A 145 -6.80 -9.70 12.68
CA ASN A 145 -7.48 -10.97 12.44
C ASN A 145 -7.47 -11.86 13.67
N ASN A 146 -6.37 -11.88 14.42
CA ASN A 146 -6.24 -12.71 15.62
C ASN A 146 -7.05 -12.20 16.80
N LYS A 147 -7.33 -10.90 16.87
CA LYS A 147 -8.18 -10.33 17.92
C LYS A 147 -9.66 -10.72 17.76
N LYS A 148 -10.07 -11.11 16.56
CA LYS A 148 -11.45 -11.51 16.25
C LYS A 148 -11.68 -13.01 16.48
N ALA A 149 -10.61 -13.74 16.68
CA ALA A 149 -10.69 -15.17 17.02
C ALA A 149 -10.78 -15.35 18.57
#